data_ec1fa87d63ebdbb1e9124c115f7471ae
#
_entry.id   ec1fa87d63ebdbb1e9124c115f7471ae
#
_cell.length_a   1.000
_cell.length_b   1.000
_cell.length_c   1.000
_cell.angle_alpha   90.00
_cell.angle_beta   90.00
_cell.angle_gamma   90.00
#
_symmetry.space_group_name_H-M   'P 1'
#
loop_
_entity.id
_entity.type
_entity.pdbx_description
1 polymer ?
#
loop_
_entity_poly.entity_id
_entity_poly.type
_entity_poly.pdbx_seq_one_letter_code
_entity_poly.pdbx_strand_id
1 'polypeptide(L)'
;MATYVNNLRLKEIGTGDESGTWGASTNTNLELLGEALGFGTEAITTNANTHTTTIADGSTDAGRALYIIYTGTLDSACTITIGPNTMKRVHVIKNGTSGAQNILISQGTGANVTIPPGDTKVVSLDGAGGGAAVTDVFASLSVVDLKVQDDLTVTDDATIGGRVIIDDATDATSTTDGSLQTDGGLSVAKDTIIGNDLKLLSDSAVLVFGAGSDATLTHTNDVGLTLN
;
A
#
# COMPACT_ATOMS: atom_id res chain seq x y z
N MET A 1 -39.71 -17.72 -2.34
CA MET A 1 -38.41 -17.63 -3.03
C MET A 1 -37.39 -17.15 -2.01
N ALA A 2 -36.28 -17.84 -1.85
CA ALA A 2 -35.27 -17.42 -0.88
C ALA A 2 -34.74 -16.02 -1.18
N THR A 3 -34.52 -15.20 -0.16
CA THR A 3 -34.05 -13.83 -0.24
C THR A 3 -32.64 -13.74 0.34
N TYR A 4 -31.75 -13.00 -0.33
CA TYR A 4 -30.34 -12.84 0.03
C TYR A 4 -29.98 -11.36 -0.05
N VAL A 5 -30.36 -10.59 0.98
CA VAL A 5 -30.34 -9.11 0.91
C VAL A 5 -29.21 -8.44 1.69
N ASN A 6 -28.50 -9.18 2.53
CA ASN A 6 -27.41 -8.61 3.32
C ASN A 6 -26.07 -8.60 2.56
N ASN A 7 -25.10 -7.85 3.05
CA ASN A 7 -23.76 -7.73 2.44
C ASN A 7 -22.95 -9.05 2.45
N LEU A 8 -23.39 -10.06 3.19
CA LEU A 8 -22.78 -11.39 3.21
C LEU A 8 -23.54 -12.39 2.34
N ARG A 9 -24.63 -11.98 1.71
CA ARG A 9 -25.49 -12.83 0.87
C ARG A 9 -25.96 -14.10 1.60
N LEU A 10 -26.28 -13.95 2.90
CA LEU A 10 -26.86 -15.02 3.71
C LEU A 10 -28.32 -15.18 3.37
N LYS A 11 -28.84 -16.38 3.52
CA LYS A 11 -30.25 -16.68 3.29
C LYS A 11 -31.11 -16.09 4.39
N GLU A 12 -32.14 -15.33 4.03
CA GLU A 12 -33.20 -14.94 4.95
C GLU A 12 -34.26 -16.03 5.04
N ILE A 13 -34.57 -16.45 6.24
CA ILE A 13 -35.59 -17.45 6.52
C ILE A 13 -36.83 -16.71 7.08
N GLY A 14 -37.90 -16.69 6.31
CA GLY A 14 -39.17 -16.06 6.74
C GLY A 14 -39.86 -16.88 7.81
N THR A 15 -40.76 -16.22 8.56
CA THR A 15 -41.60 -16.91 9.57
C THR A 15 -42.49 -17.94 8.90
N GLY A 16 -42.35 -19.20 9.31
CA GLY A 16 -43.10 -20.32 8.75
C GLY A 16 -42.46 -21.00 7.53
N ASP A 17 -41.38 -20.41 7.02
CA ASP A 17 -40.59 -21.04 5.95
C ASP A 17 -39.76 -22.23 6.48
N GLU A 18 -39.42 -23.15 5.60
CA GLU A 18 -38.47 -24.25 5.81
C GLU A 18 -38.82 -25.16 7.01
N SER A 19 -40.10 -25.48 7.21
CA SER A 19 -40.50 -26.42 8.23
C SER A 19 -39.76 -27.76 8.10
N GLY A 20 -38.99 -28.11 9.13
CA GLY A 20 -38.13 -29.31 9.19
C GLY A 20 -36.73 -29.16 8.53
N THR A 21 -36.44 -28.06 7.85
CA THR A 21 -35.14 -27.84 7.17
C THR A 21 -34.42 -26.53 7.58
N TRP A 22 -35.06 -25.69 8.37
CA TRP A 22 -34.50 -24.41 8.83
C TRP A 22 -33.13 -24.55 9.52
N GLY A 23 -32.91 -25.67 10.23
CA GLY A 23 -31.65 -25.96 10.90
C GLY A 23 -30.47 -26.09 9.90
N ALA A 24 -30.72 -26.72 8.75
CA ALA A 24 -29.69 -26.82 7.69
C ALA A 24 -29.34 -25.45 7.13
N SER A 25 -30.34 -24.62 6.81
CA SER A 25 -30.14 -23.26 6.32
C SER A 25 -29.42 -22.35 7.33
N THR A 26 -29.74 -22.50 8.63
CA THR A 26 -29.06 -21.79 9.72
C THR A 26 -27.61 -22.23 9.81
N ASN A 27 -27.30 -23.51 9.74
CA ASN A 27 -25.93 -24.01 9.78
C ASN A 27 -25.13 -23.50 8.58
N THR A 28 -25.70 -23.55 7.36
CA THR A 28 -25.07 -22.95 6.17
C THR A 28 -24.76 -21.47 6.38
N ASN A 29 -25.70 -20.69 6.92
CA ASN A 29 -25.43 -19.27 7.22
C ASN A 29 -24.30 -19.08 8.22
N LEU A 30 -24.19 -19.92 9.25
CA LEU A 30 -23.08 -19.87 10.22
C LEU A 30 -21.75 -20.25 9.59
N GLU A 31 -21.73 -21.22 8.69
CA GLU A 31 -20.55 -21.58 7.91
C GLU A 31 -20.09 -20.42 7.02
N LEU A 32 -21.02 -19.75 6.33
CA LEU A 32 -20.74 -18.58 5.50
C LEU A 32 -20.27 -17.36 6.31
N LEU A 33 -20.73 -17.21 7.57
CA LEU A 33 -20.17 -16.22 8.50
C LEU A 33 -18.72 -16.55 8.86
N GLY A 34 -18.41 -17.81 9.12
CA GLY A 34 -17.03 -18.26 9.35
C GLY A 34 -16.12 -17.98 8.13
N GLU A 35 -16.61 -18.28 6.92
CA GLU A 35 -15.91 -17.97 5.66
C GLU A 35 -15.68 -16.46 5.52
N ALA A 36 -16.68 -15.63 5.82
CA ALA A 36 -16.59 -14.17 5.68
C ALA A 36 -15.57 -13.52 6.62
N LEU A 37 -15.26 -14.14 7.75
CA LEU A 37 -14.22 -13.69 8.69
C LEU A 37 -12.86 -14.31 8.41
N GLY A 38 -12.80 -15.22 7.45
CA GLY A 38 -11.64 -16.01 7.09
C GLY A 38 -10.82 -15.41 5.94
N PHE A 39 -10.17 -16.31 5.27
CA PHE A 39 -9.24 -16.07 4.19
C PHE A 39 -9.64 -16.92 2.98
N GLY A 40 -9.58 -16.33 1.79
CA GLY A 40 -9.87 -16.98 0.51
C GLY A 40 -8.75 -16.82 -0.49
N THR A 41 -8.64 -17.79 -1.39
CA THR A 41 -7.74 -17.71 -2.55
C THR A 41 -8.57 -17.87 -3.81
N GLU A 42 -8.42 -16.95 -4.74
CA GLU A 42 -9.11 -16.98 -6.04
C GLU A 42 -8.10 -16.95 -7.18
N ALA A 43 -8.22 -17.87 -8.10
CA ALA A 43 -7.32 -17.99 -9.23
C ALA A 43 -7.88 -17.21 -10.43
N ILE A 44 -7.08 -16.28 -10.97
CA ILE A 44 -7.36 -15.59 -12.23
C ILE A 44 -6.92 -16.49 -13.38
N THR A 45 -7.72 -16.57 -14.44
CA THR A 45 -7.34 -17.28 -15.66
C THR A 45 -6.04 -16.69 -16.23
N THR A 46 -5.13 -17.54 -16.67
CA THR A 46 -3.83 -17.13 -17.23
C THR A 46 -4.01 -16.05 -18.31
N ASN A 47 -3.28 -14.95 -18.16
CA ASN A 47 -3.27 -13.79 -19.06
C ASN A 47 -4.65 -13.12 -19.27
N ALA A 48 -5.57 -13.26 -18.30
CA ALA A 48 -6.84 -12.56 -18.37
C ALA A 48 -6.69 -11.07 -18.05
N ASN A 49 -7.24 -10.20 -18.89
CA ASN A 49 -7.29 -8.75 -18.66
C ASN A 49 -8.45 -8.34 -17.76
N THR A 50 -9.43 -9.22 -17.58
CA THR A 50 -10.59 -9.03 -16.72
C THR A 50 -10.91 -10.30 -15.96
N HIS A 51 -11.38 -10.15 -14.71
CA HIS A 51 -11.84 -11.24 -13.87
C HIS A 51 -13.08 -10.78 -13.09
N THR A 52 -13.97 -11.69 -12.76
CA THR A 52 -15.15 -11.38 -11.96
C THR A 52 -15.16 -12.27 -10.71
N THR A 53 -15.09 -11.66 -9.54
CA THR A 53 -15.31 -12.30 -8.25
C THR A 53 -16.76 -12.10 -7.87
N THR A 54 -17.50 -13.19 -7.68
CA THR A 54 -18.93 -13.11 -7.30
C THR A 54 -19.12 -13.70 -5.93
N ILE A 55 -19.73 -12.93 -5.02
CA ILE A 55 -20.16 -13.44 -3.74
C ILE A 55 -21.52 -14.08 -3.92
N ALA A 56 -21.53 -15.41 -3.82
CA ALA A 56 -22.67 -16.23 -4.15
C ALA A 56 -23.81 -16.15 -3.12
N ASP A 57 -25.05 -16.26 -3.58
CA ASP A 57 -26.23 -16.30 -2.73
C ASP A 57 -26.30 -17.62 -1.95
N GLY A 58 -26.07 -17.57 -0.64
CA GLY A 58 -26.20 -18.71 0.25
C GLY A 58 -25.27 -19.90 -0.05
N SER A 59 -24.20 -19.69 -0.78
CA SER A 59 -23.21 -20.72 -1.15
C SER A 59 -21.80 -20.22 -0.86
N THR A 60 -20.85 -21.15 -0.67
CA THR A 60 -19.44 -20.85 -0.44
C THR A 60 -18.79 -20.18 -1.66
N ASP A 61 -17.89 -19.24 -1.44
CA ASP A 61 -17.06 -18.60 -2.45
C ASP A 61 -15.83 -17.95 -1.83
N ALA A 62 -14.74 -17.83 -2.58
CA ALA A 62 -13.52 -17.22 -2.10
C ALA A 62 -13.64 -15.69 -1.90
N GLY A 63 -14.52 -15.04 -2.66
CA GLY A 63 -14.73 -13.59 -2.62
C GLY A 63 -15.44 -13.11 -1.35
N ARG A 64 -16.10 -14.03 -0.61
CA ARG A 64 -16.73 -13.72 0.66
C ARG A 64 -15.74 -13.42 1.77
N ALA A 65 -14.53 -13.97 1.72
CA ALA A 65 -13.53 -13.85 2.76
C ALA A 65 -13.13 -12.39 3.02
N LEU A 66 -12.78 -12.08 4.27
CA LEU A 66 -12.22 -10.77 4.63
C LEU A 66 -10.88 -10.54 3.96
N TYR A 67 -10.01 -11.56 3.97
CA TYR A 67 -8.72 -11.53 3.30
C TYR A 67 -8.76 -12.41 2.05
N ILE A 68 -8.49 -11.80 0.89
CA ILE A 68 -8.51 -12.47 -0.41
C ILE A 68 -7.13 -12.39 -1.03
N ILE A 69 -6.60 -13.54 -1.49
CA ILE A 69 -5.39 -13.59 -2.33
C ILE A 69 -5.82 -13.95 -3.75
N TYR A 70 -5.55 -13.05 -4.68
CA TYR A 70 -5.65 -13.36 -6.11
C TYR A 70 -4.36 -14.00 -6.60
N THR A 71 -4.48 -15.14 -7.28
CA THR A 71 -3.36 -15.92 -7.83
C THR A 71 -3.52 -16.13 -9.34
N GLY A 72 -2.50 -16.65 -9.99
CA GLY A 72 -2.48 -16.88 -11.43
C GLY A 72 -1.29 -16.19 -12.09
N THR A 73 -1.15 -16.34 -13.41
CA THR A 73 -0.08 -15.72 -14.20
C THR A 73 -0.68 -14.69 -15.14
N LEU A 74 -0.16 -13.46 -15.09
CA LEU A 74 -0.62 -12.33 -15.90
C LEU A 74 0.50 -11.80 -16.79
N ASP A 75 0.17 -11.40 -18.01
CA ASP A 75 1.06 -10.70 -18.96
C ASP A 75 0.72 -9.21 -19.10
N SER A 76 -0.41 -8.80 -18.53
CA SER A 76 -0.90 -7.42 -18.50
C SER A 76 -1.74 -7.17 -17.24
N ALA A 77 -2.06 -5.92 -16.95
CA ALA A 77 -2.91 -5.56 -15.82
C ALA A 77 -4.30 -6.19 -15.96
N CYS A 78 -4.83 -6.75 -14.86
CA CYS A 78 -6.13 -7.39 -14.80
C CYS A 78 -7.11 -6.58 -13.95
N THR A 79 -8.28 -6.23 -14.52
CA THR A 79 -9.36 -5.62 -13.76
C THR A 79 -10.24 -6.70 -13.14
N ILE A 80 -10.34 -6.69 -11.81
CA ILE A 80 -11.15 -7.63 -11.02
C ILE A 80 -12.40 -6.89 -10.55
N THR A 81 -13.55 -7.30 -11.06
CA THR A 81 -14.84 -6.74 -10.65
C THR A 81 -15.47 -7.59 -9.57
N ILE A 82 -15.68 -7.03 -8.38
CA ILE A 82 -16.30 -7.72 -7.24
C ILE A 82 -17.81 -7.44 -7.26
N GLY A 83 -18.60 -8.49 -7.39
CA GLY A 83 -20.07 -8.45 -7.40
C GLY A 83 -20.72 -9.19 -6.23
N PRO A 84 -21.99 -8.85 -5.91
CA PRO A 84 -22.82 -7.83 -6.56
C PRO A 84 -22.40 -6.39 -6.23
N ASN A 85 -22.62 -5.48 -7.16
CA ASN A 85 -22.22 -4.07 -7.04
C ASN A 85 -23.04 -3.23 -6.03
N THR A 86 -23.98 -3.84 -5.36
CA THR A 86 -24.78 -3.24 -4.26
C THR A 86 -24.26 -3.61 -2.88
N MET A 87 -23.21 -4.42 -2.82
CA MET A 87 -22.63 -4.91 -1.58
C MET A 87 -21.65 -3.89 -1.00
N LYS A 88 -21.76 -3.62 0.30
CA LYS A 88 -20.86 -2.74 1.06
C LYS A 88 -19.96 -3.58 1.95
N ARG A 89 -18.67 -3.57 1.68
CA ARG A 89 -17.70 -4.39 2.42
C ARG A 89 -16.31 -3.77 2.46
N VAL A 90 -15.55 -4.19 3.46
CA VAL A 90 -14.11 -3.98 3.51
C VAL A 90 -13.43 -5.33 3.26
N HIS A 91 -12.41 -5.32 2.43
CA HIS A 91 -11.54 -6.47 2.17
C HIS A 91 -10.08 -6.10 2.35
N VAL A 92 -9.29 -7.05 2.82
CA VAL A 92 -7.84 -7.03 2.70
C VAL A 92 -7.49 -7.86 1.46
N ILE A 93 -6.91 -7.26 0.43
CA ILE A 93 -6.67 -7.92 -0.85
C ILE A 93 -5.18 -7.94 -1.15
N LYS A 94 -4.64 -9.14 -1.41
CA LYS A 94 -3.26 -9.35 -1.86
C LYS A 94 -3.22 -9.67 -3.35
N ASN A 95 -2.34 -8.98 -4.06
CA ASN A 95 -1.94 -9.37 -5.40
C ASN A 95 -0.84 -10.46 -5.30
N GLY A 96 -1.24 -11.73 -5.31
CA GLY A 96 -0.36 -12.90 -5.32
C GLY A 96 -0.15 -13.47 -6.73
N THR A 97 -0.44 -12.70 -7.79
CA THR A 97 -0.23 -13.14 -9.18
C THR A 97 1.26 -13.11 -9.55
N SER A 98 1.65 -13.94 -10.51
CA SER A 98 2.96 -13.89 -11.16
C SER A 98 2.91 -13.08 -12.45
N GLY A 99 4.09 -12.69 -13.01
CA GLY A 99 4.20 -11.90 -14.23
C GLY A 99 4.40 -10.39 -13.98
N ALA A 100 4.55 -9.97 -12.71
CA ALA A 100 4.83 -8.59 -12.30
C ALA A 100 3.78 -7.58 -12.81
N GLN A 101 2.50 -7.95 -12.81
CA GLN A 101 1.39 -7.13 -13.30
C GLN A 101 0.51 -6.63 -12.16
N ASN A 102 -0.05 -5.45 -12.34
CA ASN A 102 -1.03 -4.88 -11.42
C ASN A 102 -2.37 -5.60 -11.51
N ILE A 103 -3.08 -5.69 -10.39
CA ILE A 103 -4.52 -5.94 -10.39
C ILE A 103 -5.26 -4.65 -10.03
N LEU A 104 -6.42 -4.41 -10.67
CA LEU A 104 -7.28 -3.26 -10.43
C LEU A 104 -8.59 -3.77 -9.81
N ILE A 105 -8.88 -3.39 -8.58
CA ILE A 105 -10.11 -3.79 -7.91
C ILE A 105 -11.21 -2.80 -8.26
N SER A 106 -12.30 -3.31 -8.80
CA SER A 106 -13.48 -2.57 -9.28
C SER A 106 -14.75 -3.16 -8.68
N GLN A 107 -15.82 -2.36 -8.60
CA GLN A 107 -17.14 -2.84 -8.23
C GLN A 107 -18.23 -2.38 -9.23
N GLY A 108 -18.00 -1.29 -9.94
CA GLY A 108 -18.91 -0.68 -10.91
C GLY A 108 -18.17 0.25 -11.86
N THR A 109 -18.79 1.36 -12.25
CA THR A 109 -18.16 2.37 -13.10
C THR A 109 -17.44 3.47 -12.33
N GLY A 110 -17.44 3.41 -10.98
CA GLY A 110 -16.74 4.36 -10.12
C GLY A 110 -15.22 4.12 -10.07
N ALA A 111 -14.57 4.75 -9.11
CA ALA A 111 -13.12 4.64 -8.93
C ALA A 111 -12.68 3.22 -8.62
N ASN A 112 -11.49 2.86 -9.08
CA ASN A 112 -10.83 1.58 -8.85
C ASN A 112 -9.59 1.76 -7.98
N VAL A 113 -9.17 0.69 -7.30
CA VAL A 113 -7.91 0.65 -6.54
C VAL A 113 -6.92 -0.27 -7.23
N THR A 114 -5.74 0.24 -7.55
CA THR A 114 -4.63 -0.55 -8.11
C THR A 114 -3.81 -1.16 -6.98
N ILE A 115 -3.52 -2.47 -7.08
CA ILE A 115 -2.66 -3.22 -6.18
C ILE A 115 -1.46 -3.75 -6.98
N PRO A 116 -0.25 -3.25 -6.74
CA PRO A 116 0.97 -3.74 -7.38
C PRO A 116 1.25 -5.22 -7.08
N PRO A 117 2.13 -5.87 -7.88
CA PRO A 117 2.52 -7.26 -7.65
C PRO A 117 3.14 -7.44 -6.26
N GLY A 118 2.67 -8.44 -5.52
CA GLY A 118 3.13 -8.77 -4.17
C GLY A 118 2.52 -7.93 -3.05
N ASP A 119 1.94 -6.77 -3.36
CA ASP A 119 1.37 -5.85 -2.39
C ASP A 119 0.02 -6.32 -1.84
N THR A 120 -0.30 -5.78 -0.68
CA THR A 120 -1.59 -5.98 0.01
C THR A 120 -2.20 -4.63 0.34
N LYS A 121 -3.48 -4.43 0.00
CA LYS A 121 -4.24 -3.22 0.36
C LYS A 121 -5.53 -3.55 1.10
N VAL A 122 -5.96 -2.63 1.95
CA VAL A 122 -7.29 -2.66 2.54
C VAL A 122 -8.20 -1.77 1.69
N VAL A 123 -9.25 -2.35 1.13
CA VAL A 123 -10.16 -1.64 0.24
C VAL A 123 -11.59 -1.65 0.78
N SER A 124 -12.33 -0.59 0.51
CA SER A 124 -13.76 -0.46 0.82
C SER A 124 -14.56 -0.44 -0.46
N LEU A 125 -15.60 -1.27 -0.52
CA LEU A 125 -16.62 -1.33 -1.56
C LEU A 125 -17.84 -0.52 -1.09
N ASP A 126 -18.29 0.49 -1.83
CA ASP A 126 -19.37 1.39 -1.42
C ASP A 126 -20.79 0.89 -1.75
N GLY A 127 -20.90 -0.12 -2.64
CA GLY A 127 -22.17 -0.73 -3.00
C GLY A 127 -23.16 0.22 -3.67
N ALA A 128 -22.71 1.23 -4.38
CA ALA A 128 -23.57 2.25 -5.02
C ALA A 128 -24.25 1.80 -6.33
N GLY A 129 -24.30 0.49 -6.59
CA GLY A 129 -24.90 -0.08 -7.80
C GLY A 129 -24.04 0.14 -9.03
N GLY A 130 -24.63 0.57 -10.16
CA GLY A 130 -23.89 0.78 -11.41
C GLY A 130 -22.71 1.74 -11.27
N GLY A 131 -22.80 2.75 -10.41
CA GLY A 131 -21.75 3.71 -10.10
C GLY A 131 -20.82 3.33 -8.97
N ALA A 132 -20.89 2.10 -8.47
CA ALA A 132 -20.12 1.66 -7.31
C ALA A 132 -18.61 1.87 -7.50
N ALA A 133 -17.97 2.34 -6.43
CA ALA A 133 -16.57 2.66 -6.37
C ALA A 133 -15.83 1.81 -5.31
N VAL A 134 -14.54 1.68 -5.51
CA VAL A 134 -13.61 1.06 -4.57
C VAL A 134 -12.65 2.14 -4.06
N THR A 135 -12.43 2.19 -2.76
CA THR A 135 -11.53 3.15 -2.10
C THR A 135 -10.45 2.42 -1.35
N ASP A 136 -9.21 2.85 -1.48
CA ASP A 136 -8.10 2.43 -0.61
C ASP A 136 -8.30 3.07 0.77
N VAL A 137 -8.51 2.25 1.78
CA VAL A 137 -8.83 2.71 3.15
C VAL A 137 -7.67 3.50 3.77
N PHE A 138 -6.44 3.21 3.34
CA PHE A 138 -5.23 3.84 3.87
C PHE A 138 -4.62 4.91 2.97
N ALA A 139 -5.27 5.27 1.85
CA ALA A 139 -4.78 6.33 0.96
C ALA A 139 -4.59 7.70 1.66
N SER A 140 -5.29 7.94 2.77
CA SER A 140 -5.17 9.14 3.58
C SER A 140 -5.09 8.76 5.07
N LEU A 141 -4.18 7.83 5.39
CA LEU A 141 -4.01 7.35 6.77
C LEU A 141 -3.52 8.48 7.68
N SER A 142 -4.30 8.78 8.72
CA SER A 142 -3.92 9.69 9.80
C SER A 142 -3.74 8.88 11.08
N VAL A 143 -2.54 8.94 11.65
CA VAL A 143 -2.19 8.26 12.89
C VAL A 143 -1.55 9.27 13.88
N VAL A 144 -1.72 9.03 15.17
CA VAL A 144 -1.08 9.86 16.20
C VAL A 144 0.39 9.48 16.31
N ASP A 145 0.67 8.18 16.40
CA ASP A 145 2.03 7.65 16.48
C ASP A 145 2.18 6.48 15.49
N LEU A 146 3.21 6.51 14.66
CA LEU A 146 3.59 5.41 13.78
C LEU A 146 4.93 4.83 14.25
N LYS A 147 4.93 3.56 14.68
CA LYS A 147 6.15 2.81 14.98
C LYS A 147 6.41 1.80 13.88
N VAL A 148 7.49 1.98 13.14
CA VAL A 148 8.02 1.01 12.19
C VAL A 148 9.12 0.20 12.89
N GLN A 149 9.05 -1.13 12.87
CA GLN A 149 9.98 -2.01 13.59
C GLN A 149 11.23 -2.38 12.78
N ASP A 150 11.17 -2.14 11.49
CA ASP A 150 12.25 -2.40 10.52
C ASP A 150 12.41 -1.17 9.63
N ASP A 151 12.50 -1.30 8.32
CA ASP A 151 12.71 -0.20 7.41
C ASP A 151 11.43 0.60 7.11
N LEU A 152 11.54 1.93 7.01
CA LEU A 152 10.52 2.81 6.43
C LEU A 152 10.95 3.22 5.03
N THR A 153 10.24 2.74 4.01
CA THR A 153 10.43 3.18 2.63
C THR A 153 9.41 4.24 2.25
N VAL A 154 9.86 5.44 1.92
CA VAL A 154 9.04 6.51 1.33
C VAL A 154 9.43 6.63 -0.14
N THR A 155 8.47 6.37 -1.05
CA THR A 155 8.73 6.31 -2.51
C THR A 155 8.69 7.67 -3.21
N ASP A 156 8.28 8.72 -2.51
CA ASP A 156 8.21 10.10 -2.97
C ASP A 156 8.76 11.01 -1.86
N ASP A 157 8.24 12.22 -1.69
CA ASP A 157 8.72 13.18 -0.70
C ASP A 157 8.28 12.83 0.74
N ALA A 158 9.17 13.07 1.72
CA ALA A 158 8.84 13.06 3.14
C ALA A 158 8.86 14.49 3.70
N THR A 159 7.69 14.99 4.15
CA THR A 159 7.60 16.28 4.83
C THR A 159 7.49 16.09 6.35
N ILE A 160 8.46 16.58 7.09
CA ILE A 160 8.52 16.48 8.54
C ILE A 160 8.36 17.87 9.18
N GLY A 161 7.22 18.12 9.82
CA GLY A 161 6.90 19.39 10.46
C GLY A 161 7.62 19.64 11.80
N GLY A 162 8.26 18.61 12.36
CA GLY A 162 9.03 18.66 13.61
C GLY A 162 10.51 18.44 13.38
N ARG A 163 11.20 17.98 14.45
CA ARG A 163 12.62 17.63 14.37
C ARG A 163 12.81 16.20 13.85
N VAL A 164 13.84 15.99 13.07
CA VAL A 164 14.38 14.65 12.78
C VAL A 164 15.49 14.37 13.79
N ILE A 165 15.40 13.27 14.52
CA ILE A 165 16.42 12.76 15.43
C ILE A 165 16.89 11.43 14.87
N ILE A 166 18.17 11.28 14.63
CA ILE A 166 18.82 10.05 14.19
C ILE A 166 19.74 9.61 15.32
N ASP A 167 19.37 8.58 16.05
CA ASP A 167 20.09 8.10 17.23
C ASP A 167 21.20 7.08 16.88
N ASP A 168 21.36 6.73 15.61
CA ASP A 168 22.47 5.89 15.17
C ASP A 168 23.80 6.66 15.31
N ALA A 169 24.79 6.04 15.92
CA ALA A 169 26.11 6.61 16.23
C ALA A 169 27.20 6.17 15.26
N THR A 170 26.85 5.71 14.08
CA THR A 170 27.81 5.25 13.07
C THR A 170 28.55 6.44 12.48
N ASP A 171 29.89 6.44 12.64
CA ASP A 171 30.77 7.43 12.01
C ASP A 171 30.82 7.29 10.49
N ALA A 172 30.77 8.38 9.76
CA ALA A 172 30.98 8.38 8.32
C ALA A 172 32.48 8.31 8.02
N THR A 173 32.91 7.29 7.29
CA THR A 173 34.28 7.12 6.77
C THR A 173 34.36 7.31 5.26
N SER A 174 33.23 7.27 4.58
CA SER A 174 33.05 7.46 3.14
C SER A 174 31.75 8.18 2.83
N THR A 175 31.37 8.29 1.57
CA THR A 175 30.10 8.87 1.11
C THR A 175 28.94 7.88 1.17
N THR A 176 29.18 6.62 1.53
CA THR A 176 28.20 5.53 1.52
C THR A 176 28.02 4.86 2.88
N ASP A 177 28.48 5.51 3.94
CA ASP A 177 28.32 5.06 5.32
C ASP A 177 27.97 6.25 6.24
N GLY A 178 27.66 5.97 7.50
CA GLY A 178 27.22 6.98 8.45
C GLY A 178 25.68 6.98 8.65
N SER A 179 25.26 7.59 9.74
CA SER A 179 23.86 7.58 10.21
C SER A 179 22.90 8.37 9.32
N LEU A 180 23.37 9.36 8.57
CA LEU A 180 22.60 10.12 7.59
C LEU A 180 23.35 10.12 6.26
N GLN A 181 22.75 9.56 5.22
CA GLN A 181 23.28 9.52 3.88
C GLN A 181 22.36 10.25 2.91
N THR A 182 22.92 11.03 1.98
CA THR A 182 22.19 11.68 0.88
C THR A 182 22.94 11.45 -0.42
N ASP A 183 22.29 10.87 -1.42
CA ASP A 183 22.86 10.68 -2.75
C ASP A 183 22.95 11.98 -3.55
N GLY A 184 22.19 12.98 -3.15
CA GLY A 184 22.16 14.33 -3.70
C GLY A 184 22.77 15.36 -2.76
N GLY A 185 22.57 16.63 -3.06
CA GLY A 185 23.01 17.74 -2.21
C GLY A 185 22.19 17.89 -0.94
N LEU A 186 22.80 18.44 0.11
CA LEU A 186 22.12 18.87 1.32
C LEU A 186 21.94 20.39 1.27
N SER A 187 20.70 20.89 1.38
CA SER A 187 20.38 22.31 1.50
C SER A 187 19.90 22.65 2.90
N VAL A 188 20.58 23.57 3.56
CA VAL A 188 20.22 24.04 4.91
C VAL A 188 19.99 25.54 4.85
N ALA A 189 18.75 25.97 5.17
CA ALA A 189 18.34 27.38 5.05
C ALA A 189 18.88 28.30 6.16
N LYS A 190 19.38 27.72 7.25
CA LYS A 190 19.93 28.46 8.43
C LYS A 190 21.30 27.90 8.79
N ASP A 191 21.58 27.82 10.05
CA ASP A 191 22.88 27.43 10.59
C ASP A 191 23.10 25.91 10.52
N THR A 192 24.35 25.50 10.28
CA THR A 192 24.83 24.13 10.45
C THR A 192 25.89 24.12 11.55
N ILE A 193 25.69 23.27 12.58
CA ILE A 193 26.66 23.04 13.64
C ILE A 193 27.21 21.63 13.50
N ILE A 194 28.54 21.55 13.32
CA ILE A 194 29.26 20.29 13.18
C ILE A 194 30.12 20.13 14.44
N GLY A 195 29.85 19.09 15.25
CA GLY A 195 30.49 18.87 16.55
C GLY A 195 31.92 18.31 16.47
N ASN A 196 32.36 17.83 15.31
CA ASN A 196 33.70 17.28 15.06
C ASN A 196 34.22 17.80 13.72
N ASP A 197 34.62 16.99 12.79
CA ASP A 197 35.27 17.38 11.55
C ASP A 197 34.26 17.58 10.40
N LEU A 198 34.52 18.58 9.54
CA LEU A 198 33.95 18.70 8.20
C LEU A 198 34.97 18.17 7.19
N LYS A 199 34.68 17.06 6.51
CA LYS A 199 35.54 16.47 5.49
C LYS A 199 34.99 16.71 4.09
N LEU A 200 35.71 17.43 3.26
CA LEU A 200 35.44 17.64 1.84
C LEU A 200 36.41 16.78 1.03
N LEU A 201 35.91 15.64 0.50
CA LEU A 201 36.78 14.58 -0.04
C LEU A 201 37.16 14.75 -1.52
N SER A 202 36.61 15.74 -2.21
CA SER A 202 36.95 15.98 -3.61
C SER A 202 38.30 16.68 -3.73
N ASP A 203 39.16 16.27 -4.70
CA ASP A 203 40.42 16.91 -5.01
C ASP A 203 40.28 18.37 -5.50
N SER A 204 39.07 18.77 -5.86
CA SER A 204 38.71 20.13 -6.27
C SER A 204 37.62 20.71 -5.36
N ALA A 205 37.58 20.31 -4.06
CA ALA A 205 36.58 20.78 -3.12
C ALA A 205 36.69 22.29 -2.92
N VAL A 206 35.58 23.00 -2.92
CA VAL A 206 35.47 24.43 -2.75
C VAL A 206 34.52 24.77 -1.62
N LEU A 207 34.95 25.59 -0.69
CA LEU A 207 34.07 26.24 0.30
C LEU A 207 33.83 27.67 -0.20
N VAL A 208 32.58 27.99 -0.53
CA VAL A 208 32.17 29.25 -1.14
C VAL A 208 31.49 30.14 -0.08
N PHE A 209 31.83 31.42 -0.04
CA PHE A 209 31.24 32.43 0.79
C PHE A 209 30.56 33.50 -0.06
N GLY A 210 29.33 33.87 0.31
CA GLY A 210 28.55 34.89 -0.38
C GLY A 210 27.77 34.38 -1.59
N ALA A 211 26.62 35.02 -1.89
CA ALA A 211 25.75 34.62 -3.01
C ALA A 211 26.41 34.82 -4.38
N GLY A 212 27.37 35.73 -4.49
CA GLY A 212 28.15 35.99 -5.70
C GLY A 212 29.44 35.14 -5.81
N SER A 213 29.63 34.22 -4.83
CA SER A 213 30.94 33.47 -4.73
C SER A 213 32.13 34.40 -4.54
N ASP A 214 31.97 35.48 -3.76
CA ASP A 214 32.93 36.57 -3.63
C ASP A 214 34.24 36.16 -2.95
N ALA A 215 34.20 35.12 -2.13
CA ALA A 215 35.37 34.50 -1.52
C ALA A 215 35.25 32.99 -1.56
N THR A 216 36.32 32.30 -1.87
CA THR A 216 36.39 30.85 -1.91
C THR A 216 37.63 30.32 -1.21
N LEU A 217 37.49 29.17 -0.56
CA LEU A 217 38.61 28.39 -0.07
C LEU A 217 38.63 27.09 -0.91
N THR A 218 39.66 26.95 -1.72
CA THR A 218 39.76 25.85 -2.69
C THR A 218 40.96 24.95 -2.33
N HIS A 219 40.69 23.65 -2.24
CA HIS A 219 41.72 22.62 -2.22
C HIS A 219 42.17 22.36 -3.64
N THR A 220 43.47 22.53 -3.91
CA THR A 220 44.09 22.14 -5.18
C THR A 220 44.99 20.95 -4.92
N ASN A 221 44.72 19.82 -5.62
CA ASN A 221 45.50 18.59 -5.45
C ASN A 221 47.02 18.85 -5.60
N ASP A 222 47.83 18.29 -4.69
CA ASP A 222 49.27 18.40 -4.62
C ASP A 222 49.85 19.84 -4.44
N VAL A 223 49.01 20.87 -4.37
CA VAL A 223 49.41 22.26 -4.18
C VAL A 223 49.04 22.80 -2.79
N GLY A 224 47.96 22.32 -2.21
CA GLY A 224 47.49 22.76 -0.90
C GLY A 224 46.25 23.65 -0.96
N LEU A 225 46.11 24.56 0.00
CA LEU A 225 44.92 25.37 0.19
C LEU A 225 45.16 26.78 -0.40
N THR A 226 44.24 27.23 -1.26
CA THR A 226 44.25 28.57 -1.84
C THR A 226 43.03 29.38 -1.30
N LEU A 227 43.30 30.58 -0.83
CA LEU A 227 42.30 31.58 -0.48
C LEU A 227 42.24 32.62 -1.59
N ASN A 228 41.12 32.79 -2.25
CA ASN A 228 40.88 33.77 -3.30
C ASN A 228 39.77 34.73 -2.91
#